data_3b9bb0dcfe79b3dbfff5ebbd5b84ff41
#
_entry.id   3b9bb0dcfe79b3dbfff5ebbd5b84ff41
#
_cell.length_a   1.000
_cell.length_b   1.000
_cell.length_c   1.000
_cell.angle_alpha   90.00
_cell.angle_beta   90.00
_cell.angle_gamma   90.00
#
_symmetry.space_group_name_H-M   'P 1'
#
loop_
_entity.id
_entity.type
_entity.pdbx_description
1 polymer ?
#
loop_
_entity_poly.entity_id
_entity_poly.type
_entity_poly.pdbx_seq_one_letter_code
_entity_poly.pdbx_strand_id
1 'polypeptide(L)'
;MKRIIYGLCITLLMALFLTGCSGNKAAVKESNNPVIEKGEESGTKEKAGTGEGTDKISGNPANSGTQKAEEGAAEDLAALTPVKLNDNYGTYYEVFLYSYYDSNGDGIGDINGLIDKLDYLNDGDPKTTTDLGVNGIWLMPVMPSDSYHKYDVKDYYNIDPQYGTMDDFKRLIAECNKRGIKVILDLVLNHTSTQNPWFQSAVKSLGIEPCGKKKCTHKELCREHNPYVGYYNFIEGGSAKKNYHSTGTGDWYYEGEFSRNMPDLNLDNKALRKDIEDIMSYWLAMGVHGFRLDAALHYFSENTGKNNEVLSWLNTFVKNKKKDNYIVAEVWTNLSQYSQYYKSGIDSVFDFDFATEAGIIAKTVNRRATSSPGIYFAQALEQVQDSIKKYNPNGIDAPFFTNHDTARAYGYFAGSLDKLKLAAGMNLTMTGNAFVYYGEEIGMTGSRKDEDKRAPMYWSDTDSAGMTKGPAGMDEPSYPLGSAEEQAKDYASLYNYYKKAIALRNAIPGIARGEVEVVTSVTDMDVTAVTKTYKGSRILLLYNFSQEAKQIDVRPLKVSKLLGSLDTEGARTELKDGVVTLPAYSIGILE
;
A
#
# COMPACT_ATOMS: atom_id res chain seq x y z
N MET A 1 -32.95 -2.07 23.20
CA MET A 1 -32.86 -3.49 23.63
C MET A 1 -32.41 -4.44 22.50
N LYS A 2 -32.70 -4.19 21.21
CA LYS A 2 -32.23 -5.06 20.10
C LYS A 2 -30.73 -4.89 19.75
N ARG A 3 -30.08 -3.77 20.07
CA ARG A 3 -28.63 -3.52 19.79
C ARG A 3 -27.65 -4.26 20.73
N ILE A 4 -28.11 -4.71 21.89
CA ILE A 4 -27.25 -5.38 22.89
C ILE A 4 -27.07 -6.89 22.59
N ILE A 5 -27.98 -7.48 21.85
CA ILE A 5 -27.96 -8.95 21.57
C ILE A 5 -26.95 -9.28 20.44
N TYR A 6 -26.71 -8.39 19.49
CA TYR A 6 -25.77 -8.64 18.39
C TYR A 6 -24.28 -8.52 18.79
N GLY A 7 -23.96 -7.67 19.76
CA GLY A 7 -22.58 -7.54 20.26
C GLY A 7 -22.08 -8.78 21.02
N LEU A 8 -22.99 -9.54 21.64
CA LEU A 8 -22.62 -10.74 22.40
C LEU A 8 -22.32 -11.97 21.53
N CYS A 9 -22.92 -12.06 20.33
CA CYS A 9 -22.67 -13.19 19.43
C CYS A 9 -21.30 -13.12 18.74
N ILE A 10 -20.79 -11.93 18.46
CA ILE A 10 -19.48 -11.76 17.78
C ILE A 10 -18.32 -12.03 18.75
N THR A 11 -18.44 -11.63 20.01
CA THR A 11 -17.44 -11.95 21.04
C THR A 11 -17.38 -13.44 21.39
N LEU A 12 -18.47 -14.18 21.24
CA LEU A 12 -18.48 -15.64 21.52
C LEU A 12 -17.84 -16.45 20.38
N LEU A 13 -17.91 -15.99 19.11
CA LEU A 13 -17.26 -16.67 17.98
C LEU A 13 -15.73 -16.49 17.98
N MET A 14 -15.19 -15.35 18.45
CA MET A 14 -13.74 -15.16 18.59
C MET A 14 -13.12 -15.93 19.76
N ALA A 15 -13.88 -16.23 20.82
CA ALA A 15 -13.38 -17.00 21.96
C ALA A 15 -13.23 -18.51 21.68
N LEU A 16 -13.86 -19.05 20.63
CA LEU A 16 -13.78 -20.46 20.25
C LEU A 16 -12.57 -20.83 19.37
N PHE A 17 -11.81 -19.84 18.88
CA PHE A 17 -10.59 -20.08 18.07
C PHE A 17 -9.28 -20.01 18.87
N LEU A 18 -9.31 -19.73 20.18
CA LEU A 18 -8.11 -19.60 21.02
C LEU A 18 -7.79 -20.82 21.89
N THR A 19 -8.51 -21.93 21.76
CA THR A 19 -8.21 -23.17 22.54
C THR A 19 -7.97 -24.35 21.61
N GLY A 20 -6.77 -24.47 21.07
CA GLY A 20 -6.41 -25.67 20.35
C GLY A 20 -5.08 -25.61 19.61
N CYS A 21 -3.96 -25.58 20.34
CA CYS A 21 -2.68 -26.14 19.93
C CYS A 21 -1.70 -26.16 21.12
N SER A 22 -1.71 -27.22 21.89
CA SER A 22 -0.54 -27.61 22.69
C SER A 22 -0.29 -29.11 22.49
N GLY A 23 0.92 -29.40 21.98
CA GLY A 23 1.60 -30.68 22.21
C GLY A 23 1.59 -31.68 21.05
N ASN A 24 2.65 -31.74 20.24
CA ASN A 24 3.55 -32.91 20.33
C ASN A 24 4.73 -32.74 19.34
N LYS A 25 5.93 -32.82 19.89
CA LYS A 25 7.17 -33.03 19.13
C LYS A 25 7.21 -34.47 18.63
N ALA A 26 7.38 -34.67 17.32
CA ALA A 26 7.89 -35.91 16.78
C ALA A 26 8.87 -35.62 15.66
N ALA A 27 10.05 -36.22 15.75
CA ALA A 27 11.20 -36.11 14.87
C ALA A 27 10.90 -36.63 13.46
N VAL A 28 11.36 -35.90 12.44
CA VAL A 28 11.37 -36.38 11.04
C VAL A 28 12.81 -36.76 10.69
N LYS A 29 12.95 -38.03 10.30
CA LYS A 29 14.17 -38.62 9.72
C LYS A 29 14.31 -38.21 8.25
N GLU A 30 15.54 -37.90 7.86
CA GLU A 30 15.96 -37.82 6.46
C GLU A 30 15.73 -39.16 5.73
N SER A 31 15.32 -39.09 4.47
CA SER A 31 15.48 -40.19 3.52
C SER A 31 15.72 -39.65 2.11
N ASN A 32 16.77 -40.20 1.54
CA ASN A 32 17.49 -39.99 0.31
C ASN A 32 16.66 -40.06 -0.99
N ASN A 33 17.12 -39.32 -1.98
CA ASN A 33 16.84 -39.46 -3.42
C ASN A 33 17.20 -40.86 -3.96
N PRO A 34 16.60 -41.23 -5.09
CA PRO A 34 17.47 -41.74 -6.17
C PRO A 34 17.28 -41.02 -7.51
N VAL A 35 18.41 -40.81 -8.13
CA VAL A 35 18.73 -40.47 -9.52
C VAL A 35 18.13 -41.53 -10.46
N ILE A 36 17.56 -41.14 -11.61
CA ILE A 36 17.46 -41.99 -12.80
C ILE A 36 17.85 -41.18 -14.04
N GLU A 37 18.63 -41.87 -14.87
CA GLU A 37 19.41 -41.46 -16.03
C GLU A 37 18.61 -41.18 -17.31
N LYS A 38 19.34 -40.54 -18.24
CA LYS A 38 19.05 -40.23 -19.64
C LYS A 38 18.70 -41.48 -20.48
N GLY A 39 17.80 -41.28 -21.46
CA GLY A 39 17.60 -42.15 -22.61
C GLY A 39 17.32 -41.34 -23.86
N GLU A 40 18.08 -41.60 -24.90
CA GLU A 40 18.23 -40.92 -26.21
C GLU A 40 17.11 -41.23 -27.21
N GLU A 41 16.95 -40.27 -28.09
CA GLU A 41 16.55 -40.24 -29.52
C GLU A 41 15.72 -41.37 -30.14
N SER A 42 14.71 -40.97 -30.93
CA SER A 42 14.65 -41.28 -32.34
C SER A 42 13.62 -40.41 -33.07
N GLY A 43 14.07 -39.79 -34.17
CA GLY A 43 13.26 -38.98 -35.05
C GLY A 43 12.52 -39.78 -36.12
N THR A 44 11.49 -39.20 -36.66
CA THR A 44 11.02 -39.46 -38.06
C THR A 44 10.46 -38.20 -38.66
N LYS A 45 10.98 -37.87 -39.86
CA LYS A 45 10.51 -36.87 -40.82
C LYS A 45 9.40 -37.47 -41.67
N GLU A 46 8.37 -36.70 -42.02
CA GLU A 46 7.68 -36.71 -43.33
C GLU A 46 6.87 -35.41 -43.51
N LYS A 47 7.18 -34.71 -44.44
CA LYS A 47 6.94 -34.28 -45.83
C LYS A 47 5.65 -33.49 -46.02
N ALA A 48 5.88 -32.34 -46.65
CA ALA A 48 4.99 -31.33 -47.17
C ALA A 48 3.91 -31.84 -48.15
N GLY A 49 2.76 -31.17 -48.12
CA GLY A 49 1.73 -31.22 -49.13
C GLY A 49 1.11 -29.83 -49.31
N THR A 50 1.36 -29.24 -50.49
CA THR A 50 0.80 -28.00 -51.00
C THR A 50 -0.67 -28.19 -51.41
N GLY A 51 -1.53 -27.21 -51.04
CA GLY A 51 -2.89 -27.14 -51.55
C GLY A 51 -3.43 -25.73 -51.42
N GLU A 52 -3.43 -24.99 -52.53
CA GLU A 52 -4.15 -23.72 -52.69
C GLU A 52 -5.67 -23.96 -52.62
N GLY A 53 -6.35 -23.11 -51.84
CA GLY A 53 -7.80 -23.04 -51.82
C GLY A 53 -8.23 -21.66 -51.38
N THR A 54 -8.50 -20.80 -52.36
CA THR A 54 -9.12 -19.49 -52.17
C THR A 54 -10.58 -19.65 -51.79
N ASP A 55 -10.95 -19.27 -50.54
CA ASP A 55 -12.34 -18.95 -50.21
C ASP A 55 -12.44 -17.63 -49.49
N LYS A 56 -13.15 -16.72 -50.11
CA LYS A 56 -13.59 -15.43 -49.56
C LYS A 56 -14.58 -15.69 -48.44
N ILE A 57 -14.21 -15.39 -47.21
CA ILE A 57 -15.16 -15.30 -46.10
C ILE A 57 -15.51 -13.83 -45.89
N SER A 58 -16.77 -13.56 -46.05
CA SER A 58 -17.50 -12.30 -45.84
C SER A 58 -17.34 -11.79 -44.40
N GLY A 59 -17.30 -10.46 -44.30
CA GLY A 59 -17.13 -9.70 -43.03
C GLY A 59 -18.06 -10.13 -41.92
N ASN A 60 -17.46 -10.23 -40.72
CA ASN A 60 -18.12 -10.59 -39.48
C ASN A 60 -18.65 -9.30 -38.78
N PRO A 61 -19.91 -9.23 -38.34
CA PRO A 61 -20.46 -8.01 -37.68
C PRO A 61 -20.09 -7.87 -36.19
N ALA A 62 -19.05 -8.54 -35.71
CA ALA A 62 -18.63 -8.48 -34.30
C ALA A 62 -17.91 -7.19 -33.91
N ASN A 63 -17.49 -6.36 -34.87
CA ASN A 63 -16.64 -5.18 -34.60
C ASN A 63 -17.43 -3.89 -34.27
N SER A 64 -18.76 -3.88 -34.39
CA SER A 64 -19.54 -2.67 -34.09
C SER A 64 -20.06 -2.58 -32.64
N GLY A 65 -20.06 -3.69 -31.92
CA GLY A 65 -20.46 -3.74 -30.51
C GLY A 65 -19.35 -3.30 -29.55
N THR A 66 -18.12 -3.73 -29.84
CA THR A 66 -16.93 -3.36 -29.06
C THR A 66 -16.61 -1.87 -29.19
N GLN A 67 -16.60 -1.31 -30.39
CA GLN A 67 -16.36 0.13 -30.59
C GLN A 67 -17.38 1.02 -29.87
N LYS A 68 -18.67 0.67 -29.89
CA LYS A 68 -19.70 1.43 -29.17
C LYS A 68 -19.58 1.33 -27.64
N ALA A 69 -19.08 0.21 -27.13
CA ALA A 69 -18.82 0.04 -25.70
C ALA A 69 -17.59 0.86 -25.27
N GLU A 70 -16.56 0.92 -26.11
CA GLU A 70 -15.34 1.71 -25.91
C GLU A 70 -15.62 3.22 -25.93
N GLU A 71 -16.37 3.71 -26.93
CA GLU A 71 -16.77 5.12 -27.03
C GLU A 71 -17.63 5.57 -25.82
N GLY A 72 -18.64 4.78 -25.42
CA GLY A 72 -19.50 5.11 -24.30
C GLY A 72 -18.78 5.14 -22.95
N ALA A 73 -17.80 4.32 -22.76
CA ALA A 73 -17.04 4.28 -21.51
C ALA A 73 -15.96 5.37 -21.45
N ALA A 74 -15.39 5.80 -22.58
CA ALA A 74 -14.54 6.99 -22.67
C ALA A 74 -15.34 8.28 -22.35
N GLU A 75 -16.58 8.37 -22.85
CA GLU A 75 -17.49 9.47 -22.53
C GLU A 75 -17.86 9.51 -21.04
N ASP A 76 -18.10 8.36 -20.39
CA ASP A 76 -18.40 8.25 -18.96
C ASP A 76 -17.24 8.78 -18.11
N LEU A 77 -16.00 8.47 -18.47
CA LEU A 77 -14.81 8.93 -17.75
C LEU A 77 -14.56 10.42 -17.94
N ALA A 78 -14.73 10.92 -19.18
CA ALA A 78 -14.57 12.35 -19.51
C ALA A 78 -15.63 13.25 -18.83
N ALA A 79 -16.77 12.67 -18.43
CA ALA A 79 -17.81 13.39 -17.70
C ALA A 79 -17.48 13.60 -16.21
N LEU A 80 -16.50 12.86 -15.66
CA LEU A 80 -16.10 12.96 -14.25
C LEU A 80 -15.13 14.13 -14.06
N THR A 81 -15.56 15.14 -13.31
CA THR A 81 -14.71 16.29 -12.97
C THR A 81 -14.23 16.18 -11.53
N PRO A 82 -12.91 16.11 -11.29
CA PRO A 82 -12.38 16.05 -9.93
C PRO A 82 -12.77 17.26 -9.08
N VAL A 83 -13.20 17.03 -7.84
CA VAL A 83 -13.53 18.07 -6.87
C VAL A 83 -12.30 18.40 -6.04
N LYS A 84 -11.70 19.58 -6.25
CA LYS A 84 -10.57 20.04 -5.45
C LYS A 84 -11.02 20.47 -4.06
N LEU A 85 -10.58 19.77 -3.04
CA LEU A 85 -10.80 20.10 -1.63
C LEU A 85 -9.45 20.35 -0.94
N ASN A 86 -9.44 21.36 -0.08
CA ASN A 86 -8.24 21.66 0.71
C ASN A 86 -8.27 20.88 2.03
N ASP A 87 -7.98 19.60 1.95
CA ASP A 87 -7.89 18.69 3.09
C ASP A 87 -6.81 17.61 2.85
N ASN A 88 -6.67 16.66 3.78
CA ASN A 88 -5.67 15.60 3.71
C ASN A 88 -6.15 14.31 3.05
N TYR A 89 -7.35 14.32 2.46
CA TYR A 89 -7.83 13.14 1.74
C TYR A 89 -7.23 13.07 0.33
N GLY A 90 -6.94 11.84 -0.10
CA GLY A 90 -6.38 11.56 -1.41
C GLY A 90 -6.31 10.07 -1.75
N THR A 91 -5.81 9.82 -2.95
CA THR A 91 -5.32 8.50 -3.38
C THR A 91 -3.81 8.60 -3.53
N TYR A 92 -3.09 7.81 -2.77
CA TYR A 92 -1.63 7.77 -2.77
C TYR A 92 -1.12 6.59 -3.57
N TYR A 93 -0.09 6.82 -4.37
CA TYR A 93 0.61 5.78 -5.12
C TYR A 93 1.97 5.52 -4.46
N GLU A 94 2.19 4.30 -4.01
CA GLU A 94 3.43 3.88 -3.37
C GLU A 94 4.46 3.52 -4.43
N VAL A 95 5.62 4.18 -4.40
CA VAL A 95 6.70 4.01 -5.36
C VAL A 95 7.95 3.45 -4.71
N PHE A 96 8.42 2.31 -5.20
CA PHE A 96 9.76 1.81 -4.97
C PHE A 96 10.66 2.25 -6.12
N LEU A 97 11.43 3.32 -5.92
CA LEU A 97 12.24 3.94 -6.99
C LEU A 97 13.15 2.94 -7.70
N TYR A 98 13.83 2.07 -6.95
CA TYR A 98 14.78 1.07 -7.47
C TYR A 98 14.24 0.27 -8.67
N SER A 99 12.94 -0.04 -8.64
CA SER A 99 12.28 -0.89 -9.64
C SER A 99 11.27 -0.14 -10.52
N TYR A 100 11.23 1.20 -10.47
CA TYR A 100 10.17 1.96 -11.11
C TYR A 100 10.51 2.33 -12.56
N TYR A 101 11.49 3.23 -12.79
CA TYR A 101 11.94 3.64 -14.12
C TYR A 101 13.39 4.10 -14.09
N ASP A 102 14.22 3.58 -14.98
CA ASP A 102 15.65 3.86 -15.11
C ASP A 102 15.87 4.91 -16.20
N SER A 103 16.18 6.13 -15.81
CA SER A 103 16.40 7.24 -16.76
C SER A 103 17.82 7.30 -17.31
N ASN A 104 18.78 6.66 -16.66
CA ASN A 104 20.21 6.79 -16.97
C ASN A 104 20.83 5.52 -17.59
N GLY A 105 20.12 4.39 -17.60
CA GLY A 105 20.50 3.14 -18.25
C GLY A 105 21.41 2.24 -17.40
N ASP A 106 21.48 2.43 -16.08
CA ASP A 106 22.30 1.59 -15.19
C ASP A 106 21.57 0.33 -14.70
N GLY A 107 20.27 0.27 -14.90
CA GLY A 107 19.40 -0.83 -14.52
C GLY A 107 18.70 -0.62 -13.19
N ILE A 108 18.86 0.54 -12.56
CA ILE A 108 18.22 0.92 -11.30
C ILE A 108 17.32 2.14 -11.57
N GLY A 109 16.10 2.09 -11.07
CA GLY A 109 15.17 3.23 -11.18
C GLY A 109 15.65 4.41 -10.35
N ASP A 110 15.35 5.63 -10.82
CA ASP A 110 15.86 6.85 -10.22
C ASP A 110 14.81 7.98 -10.17
N ILE A 111 15.16 9.09 -9.53
CA ILE A 111 14.27 10.25 -9.36
C ILE A 111 13.88 10.87 -10.70
N ASN A 112 14.80 10.93 -11.66
CA ASN A 112 14.52 11.49 -12.98
C ASN A 112 13.56 10.57 -13.75
N GLY A 113 13.72 9.25 -13.61
CA GLY A 113 12.79 8.27 -14.14
C GLY A 113 11.38 8.41 -13.55
N LEU A 114 11.27 8.69 -12.26
CA LEU A 114 9.96 9.00 -11.68
C LEU A 114 9.39 10.31 -12.25
N ILE A 115 10.21 11.34 -12.46
CA ILE A 115 9.77 12.60 -13.08
C ILE A 115 9.23 12.34 -14.49
N ASP A 116 9.91 11.51 -15.28
CA ASP A 116 9.50 11.15 -16.65
C ASP A 116 8.16 10.38 -16.68
N LYS A 117 7.78 9.74 -15.58
CA LYS A 117 6.53 8.99 -15.43
C LYS A 117 5.45 9.69 -14.61
N LEU A 118 5.64 10.97 -14.23
CA LEU A 118 4.60 11.70 -13.49
C LEU A 118 3.30 11.85 -14.27
N ASP A 119 3.37 12.01 -15.59
CA ASP A 119 2.16 12.12 -16.42
C ASP A 119 1.37 10.81 -16.53
N TYR A 120 1.96 9.66 -16.25
CA TYR A 120 1.25 8.40 -16.05
C TYR A 120 0.43 8.42 -14.75
N LEU A 121 0.94 9.06 -13.70
CA LEU A 121 0.32 9.14 -12.38
C LEU A 121 -0.73 10.25 -12.33
N ASN A 122 -0.37 11.45 -12.79
CA ASN A 122 -1.25 12.61 -12.88
C ASN A 122 -0.56 13.70 -13.72
N ASP A 123 -1.13 14.08 -14.84
CA ASP A 123 -0.58 15.10 -15.75
C ASP A 123 -0.90 16.54 -15.31
N GLY A 124 -1.74 16.71 -14.30
CA GLY A 124 -2.15 18.00 -13.74
C GLY A 124 -3.31 18.68 -14.48
N ASP A 125 -3.77 18.14 -15.60
CA ASP A 125 -4.94 18.65 -16.33
C ASP A 125 -6.19 17.80 -15.98
N PRO A 126 -7.16 18.34 -15.23
CA PRO A 126 -8.36 17.60 -14.85
C PRO A 126 -9.32 17.28 -16.02
N LYS A 127 -8.97 17.69 -17.24
CA LYS A 127 -9.78 17.44 -18.44
C LYS A 127 -9.29 16.25 -19.25
N THR A 128 -8.06 15.79 -19.00
CA THR A 128 -7.54 14.60 -19.63
C THR A 128 -8.06 13.35 -18.93
N THR A 129 -7.92 12.22 -19.60
CA THR A 129 -8.24 10.90 -19.06
C THR A 129 -7.10 9.93 -19.35
N THR A 130 -5.88 10.46 -19.49
CA THR A 130 -4.70 9.69 -19.90
C THR A 130 -3.91 9.16 -18.72
N ASP A 131 -4.06 9.78 -17.54
CA ASP A 131 -3.36 9.43 -16.31
C ASP A 131 -4.23 8.58 -15.35
N LEU A 132 -3.63 8.10 -14.26
CA LEU A 132 -4.34 7.40 -13.19
C LEU A 132 -5.16 8.35 -12.31
N GLY A 133 -4.81 9.64 -12.24
CA GLY A 133 -5.48 10.65 -11.42
C GLY A 133 -5.15 10.60 -9.94
N VAL A 134 -4.01 10.01 -9.53
CA VAL A 134 -3.57 10.01 -8.12
C VAL A 134 -3.19 11.40 -7.66
N ASN A 135 -3.41 11.71 -6.39
CA ASN A 135 -3.12 13.03 -5.81
C ASN A 135 -2.04 12.99 -4.72
N GLY A 136 -1.45 11.85 -4.50
CA GLY A 136 -0.31 11.68 -3.61
C GLY A 136 0.65 10.61 -4.08
N ILE A 137 1.91 10.76 -3.73
CA ILE A 137 2.96 9.74 -3.89
C ILE A 137 3.54 9.46 -2.51
N TRP A 138 3.62 8.19 -2.15
CA TRP A 138 4.46 7.72 -1.08
C TRP A 138 5.75 7.18 -1.68
N LEU A 139 6.87 7.85 -1.40
CA LEU A 139 8.20 7.36 -1.75
C LEU A 139 8.71 6.45 -0.64
N MET A 140 8.94 5.19 -0.94
CA MET A 140 9.74 4.29 -0.09
C MET A 140 11.11 4.92 0.18
N PRO A 141 11.91 4.45 1.15
CA PRO A 141 13.12 5.15 1.58
C PRO A 141 14.03 5.53 0.41
N VAL A 142 14.48 6.78 0.40
CA VAL A 142 15.35 7.37 -0.65
C VAL A 142 16.72 7.79 -0.13
N MET A 143 16.95 7.64 1.18
CA MET A 143 18.19 8.02 1.84
C MET A 143 19.31 7.01 1.55
N PRO A 144 20.60 7.42 1.67
CA PRO A 144 21.75 6.54 1.50
C PRO A 144 21.68 5.30 2.39
N SER A 145 21.84 4.13 1.78
CA SER A 145 21.78 2.82 2.42
C SER A 145 22.60 1.81 1.62
N ASP A 146 23.03 0.72 2.27
CA ASP A 146 23.73 -0.38 1.59
C ASP A 146 22.77 -1.43 1.02
N SER A 147 21.55 -1.52 1.55
CA SER A 147 20.55 -2.43 1.02
C SER A 147 19.81 -1.85 -0.19
N TYR A 148 19.28 -2.73 -1.03
CA TYR A 148 18.45 -2.31 -2.18
C TYR A 148 17.12 -1.68 -1.72
N HIS A 149 16.59 -2.09 -0.56
CA HIS A 149 15.32 -1.61 -0.02
C HIS A 149 15.43 -0.28 0.74
N LYS A 150 16.64 0.15 1.09
CA LYS A 150 16.98 1.43 1.72
C LYS A 150 16.45 1.65 3.15
N TYR A 151 15.91 0.64 3.84
CA TYR A 151 15.44 0.80 5.22
C TYR A 151 16.58 0.92 6.25
N ASP A 152 17.81 0.47 5.97
CA ASP A 152 18.99 0.67 6.82
C ASP A 152 19.68 2.00 6.52
N VAL A 153 19.12 3.10 7.04
CA VAL A 153 19.52 4.49 6.73
C VAL A 153 20.89 4.82 7.29
N LYS A 154 21.80 5.30 6.42
CA LYS A 154 23.14 5.80 6.78
C LYS A 154 23.17 7.31 6.99
N ASP A 155 22.39 8.06 6.25
CA ASP A 155 22.34 9.52 6.29
C ASP A 155 20.92 10.02 6.01
N TYR A 156 20.34 10.74 6.96
CA TYR A 156 18.97 11.25 6.84
C TYR A 156 18.85 12.56 6.05
N TYR A 157 19.94 13.17 5.61
CA TYR A 157 19.95 14.49 4.98
C TYR A 157 20.28 14.46 3.49
N ASN A 158 20.55 13.30 2.92
CA ASN A 158 20.91 13.14 1.52
C ASN A 158 20.01 12.12 0.80
N ILE A 159 20.04 12.21 -0.54
CA ILE A 159 19.47 11.20 -1.44
C ILE A 159 20.56 10.16 -1.72
N ASP A 160 20.17 8.90 -1.80
CA ASP A 160 21.07 7.82 -2.22
C ASP A 160 21.61 8.11 -3.62
N PRO A 161 22.96 8.07 -3.83
CA PRO A 161 23.55 8.34 -5.14
C PRO A 161 23.03 7.46 -6.27
N GLN A 162 22.50 6.26 -5.99
CA GLN A 162 21.84 5.41 -6.98
C GLN A 162 20.53 6.03 -7.51
N TYR A 163 19.88 6.87 -6.70
CA TYR A 163 18.60 7.48 -7.04
C TYR A 163 18.73 8.89 -7.63
N GLY A 164 19.92 9.49 -7.58
CA GLY A 164 20.18 10.82 -8.11
C GLY A 164 20.74 11.79 -7.07
N THR A 165 20.46 13.06 -7.26
CA THR A 165 20.98 14.15 -6.43
C THR A 165 19.88 14.86 -5.65
N MET A 166 20.28 15.67 -4.67
CA MET A 166 19.35 16.55 -3.96
C MET A 166 18.65 17.56 -4.90
N ASP A 167 19.30 17.97 -5.99
CA ASP A 167 18.69 18.88 -6.94
C ASP A 167 17.66 18.17 -7.83
N ASP A 168 17.86 16.88 -8.15
CA ASP A 168 16.84 16.04 -8.78
C ASP A 168 15.63 15.89 -7.88
N PHE A 169 15.83 15.67 -6.58
CA PHE A 169 14.74 15.59 -5.61
C PHE A 169 13.94 16.90 -5.51
N LYS A 170 14.61 18.06 -5.46
CA LYS A 170 13.92 19.37 -5.48
C LYS A 170 13.11 19.55 -6.77
N ARG A 171 13.64 19.09 -7.91
CA ARG A 171 12.93 19.10 -9.18
C ARG A 171 11.70 18.19 -9.14
N LEU A 172 11.80 16.97 -8.60
CA LEU A 172 10.66 16.08 -8.41
C LEU A 172 9.55 16.77 -7.59
N ILE A 173 9.89 17.37 -6.44
CA ILE A 173 8.92 18.10 -5.61
C ILE A 173 8.25 19.24 -6.39
N ALA A 174 9.03 20.00 -7.18
CA ALA A 174 8.49 21.08 -8.00
C ALA A 174 7.53 20.55 -9.09
N GLU A 175 7.89 19.47 -9.78
CA GLU A 175 7.06 18.84 -10.81
C GLU A 175 5.77 18.21 -10.22
N CYS A 176 5.86 17.57 -9.05
CA CYS A 176 4.69 17.07 -8.32
C CYS A 176 3.74 18.22 -7.92
N ASN A 177 4.29 19.31 -7.37
CA ASN A 177 3.48 20.48 -6.99
C ASN A 177 2.74 21.12 -8.17
N LYS A 178 3.36 21.21 -9.37
CA LYS A 178 2.70 21.70 -10.59
C LYS A 178 1.47 20.88 -10.96
N ARG A 179 1.52 19.57 -10.72
CA ARG A 179 0.45 18.61 -11.01
C ARG A 179 -0.56 18.45 -9.86
N GLY A 180 -0.31 19.11 -8.71
CA GLY A 180 -1.14 18.95 -7.51
C GLY A 180 -0.92 17.64 -6.76
N ILE A 181 0.20 16.97 -7.02
CA ILE A 181 0.59 15.72 -6.35
C ILE A 181 1.31 16.06 -5.04
N LYS A 182 0.83 15.50 -3.93
CA LYS A 182 1.46 15.57 -2.60
C LYS A 182 2.49 14.46 -2.45
N VAL A 183 3.71 14.77 -1.99
CA VAL A 183 4.75 13.76 -1.76
C VAL A 183 4.92 13.53 -0.26
N ILE A 184 4.78 12.29 0.19
CA ILE A 184 5.18 11.86 1.54
C ILE A 184 6.42 10.95 1.44
N LEU A 185 7.34 11.11 2.38
CA LEU A 185 8.55 10.28 2.46
C LEU A 185 8.39 9.18 3.51
N ASP A 186 8.95 8.03 3.21
CA ASP A 186 9.17 6.99 4.21
C ASP A 186 10.24 7.45 5.20
N LEU A 187 9.92 7.48 6.48
CA LEU A 187 10.81 7.92 7.54
C LEU A 187 11.06 6.79 8.54
N VAL A 188 12.25 6.20 8.45
CA VAL A 188 12.66 5.09 9.28
C VAL A 188 13.21 5.62 10.60
N LEU A 189 12.45 5.47 11.70
CA LEU A 189 12.80 5.98 13.02
C LEU A 189 12.96 4.89 14.08
N ASN A 190 12.65 3.64 13.77
CA ASN A 190 12.88 2.54 14.69
C ASN A 190 14.37 2.21 14.81
N HIS A 191 15.11 2.30 13.74
CA HIS A 191 16.51 1.89 13.65
C HIS A 191 17.30 2.71 12.63
N THR A 192 18.62 2.52 12.60
CA THR A 192 19.51 3.03 11.56
C THR A 192 20.33 1.87 10.96
N SER A 193 21.15 2.15 9.94
CA SER A 193 22.22 1.22 9.54
C SER A 193 23.31 1.14 10.63
N THR A 194 23.97 -0.02 10.74
CA THR A 194 25.26 -0.11 11.48
C THR A 194 26.33 0.79 10.86
N GLN A 195 26.17 1.24 9.62
CA GLN A 195 27.08 2.17 8.94
C GLN A 195 26.70 3.66 9.19
N ASN A 196 25.63 3.92 9.93
CA ASN A 196 25.26 5.29 10.30
C ASN A 196 26.35 5.90 11.18
N PRO A 197 26.80 7.15 10.89
CA PRO A 197 27.84 7.83 11.67
C PRO A 197 27.55 7.90 13.18
N TRP A 198 26.29 8.01 13.59
CA TRP A 198 25.91 7.98 15.01
C TRP A 198 26.26 6.65 15.66
N PHE A 199 25.89 5.54 15.02
CA PHE A 199 26.18 4.18 15.51
C PHE A 199 27.67 3.92 15.54
N GLN A 200 28.38 4.24 14.46
CA GLN A 200 29.84 4.07 14.35
C GLN A 200 30.60 4.86 15.43
N SER A 201 30.17 6.10 15.69
CA SER A 201 30.75 6.93 16.75
C SER A 201 30.45 6.38 18.14
N ALA A 202 29.23 5.93 18.39
CA ALA A 202 28.82 5.31 19.64
C ALA A 202 29.68 4.06 19.97
N VAL A 203 29.76 3.12 19.01
CA VAL A 203 30.52 1.87 19.17
C VAL A 203 32.00 2.12 19.48
N LYS A 204 32.64 3.09 18.78
CA LYS A 204 34.04 3.49 19.08
C LYS A 204 34.21 3.95 20.52
N SER A 205 33.21 4.64 21.08
CA SER A 205 33.26 5.15 22.45
C SER A 205 33.06 4.07 23.51
N LEU A 206 32.35 2.97 23.20
CA LEU A 206 32.07 1.89 24.16
C LEU A 206 33.35 1.20 24.65
N GLY A 207 34.36 1.09 23.79
CA GLY A 207 35.66 0.51 24.14
C GLY A 207 36.56 1.40 25.00
N ILE A 208 36.13 2.64 25.32
CA ILE A 208 36.93 3.63 26.03
C ILE A 208 36.33 3.90 27.42
N GLU A 209 37.16 3.80 28.46
CA GLU A 209 36.71 4.04 29.80
C GLU A 209 36.16 5.47 30.00
N PRO A 210 35.14 5.65 30.85
CA PRO A 210 34.61 6.97 31.20
C PRO A 210 35.71 7.87 31.76
N CYS A 211 35.75 9.10 31.33
CA CYS A 211 36.79 10.03 31.78
C CYS A 211 36.56 10.60 33.20
N GLY A 212 35.36 10.44 33.77
CA GLY A 212 34.98 10.94 35.08
C GLY A 212 35.06 12.47 35.25
N LYS A 213 35.17 13.25 34.16
CA LYS A 213 35.37 14.70 34.15
C LYS A 213 34.14 15.44 33.74
N LYS A 214 33.72 16.48 34.44
CA LYS A 214 32.60 17.36 34.03
C LYS A 214 32.82 18.07 32.69
N LYS A 215 34.08 18.31 32.28
CA LYS A 215 34.46 18.88 30.99
C LYS A 215 35.40 17.89 30.27
N CYS A 216 34.92 17.25 29.25
CA CYS A 216 35.69 16.35 28.40
C CYS A 216 36.21 17.10 27.17
N THR A 217 37.52 16.97 26.89
CA THR A 217 38.17 17.55 25.71
C THR A 217 38.02 16.67 24.46
N HIS A 218 37.66 15.39 24.65
CA HIS A 218 37.52 14.39 23.56
C HIS A 218 36.13 13.73 23.63
N LYS A 219 35.08 14.56 23.54
CA LYS A 219 33.69 14.09 23.72
C LYS A 219 33.35 12.94 22.79
N GLU A 220 33.78 12.99 21.54
CA GLU A 220 33.48 12.02 20.49
C GLU A 220 34.05 10.61 20.76
N LEU A 221 35.05 10.51 21.64
CA LEU A 221 35.72 9.26 21.99
C LEU A 221 35.41 8.82 23.43
N CYS A 222 34.66 9.60 24.19
CA CYS A 222 34.39 9.31 25.59
C CYS A 222 33.02 8.70 25.76
N ARG A 223 32.93 7.46 26.24
CA ARG A 223 31.66 6.75 26.49
C ARG A 223 30.66 7.57 27.30
N GLU A 224 31.13 8.36 28.28
CA GLU A 224 30.30 9.19 29.15
C GLU A 224 29.76 10.46 28.44
N HIS A 225 30.49 10.98 27.44
CA HIS A 225 30.22 12.31 26.87
C HIS A 225 29.83 12.28 25.37
N ASN A 226 29.98 11.15 24.71
CA ASN A 226 29.52 10.98 23.33
C ASN A 226 27.98 10.90 23.31
N PRO A 227 27.27 11.89 22.76
CA PRO A 227 25.81 11.89 22.76
C PRO A 227 25.22 10.67 22.07
N TYR A 228 25.90 10.13 21.05
CA TYR A 228 25.42 9.02 20.26
C TYR A 228 25.38 7.69 21.01
N VAL A 229 26.13 7.53 22.11
CA VAL A 229 26.00 6.34 22.98
C VAL A 229 24.57 6.23 23.56
N GLY A 230 23.95 7.35 23.85
CA GLY A 230 22.57 7.36 24.33
C GLY A 230 21.50 7.24 23.24
N TYR A 231 21.88 7.26 21.95
CA TYR A 231 20.91 7.15 20.84
C TYR A 231 20.47 5.71 20.58
N TYR A 232 21.21 4.73 21.13
CA TYR A 232 20.95 3.32 20.95
C TYR A 232 20.81 2.62 22.30
N ASN A 233 20.21 1.43 22.31
CA ASN A 233 20.05 0.60 23.50
C ASN A 233 21.22 -0.37 23.62
N PHE A 234 22.33 0.10 24.22
CA PHE A 234 23.50 -0.72 24.50
C PHE A 234 23.41 -1.39 25.86
N ILE A 235 23.90 -2.64 25.94
CA ILE A 235 24.09 -3.37 27.20
C ILE A 235 25.45 -4.06 27.23
N GLU A 236 26.04 -4.20 28.41
CA GLU A 236 27.23 -4.98 28.65
C GLU A 236 26.82 -6.40 29.10
N GLY A 237 27.51 -7.46 28.65
CA GLY A 237 27.15 -8.85 28.97
C GLY A 237 25.87 -9.37 28.33
N GLY A 238 25.44 -8.80 27.19
CA GLY A 238 24.13 -9.03 26.60
C GLY A 238 23.95 -10.25 25.69
N SER A 239 24.93 -11.14 25.60
CA SER A 239 24.98 -12.25 24.63
C SER A 239 23.76 -13.20 24.66
N ALA A 240 23.03 -13.27 25.77
CA ALA A 240 21.88 -14.16 25.93
C ALA A 240 20.51 -13.48 25.66
N LYS A 241 20.50 -12.17 25.43
CA LYS A 241 19.24 -11.44 25.15
C LYS A 241 18.82 -11.65 23.70
N LYS A 242 17.55 -11.99 23.50
CA LYS A 242 16.94 -12.06 22.17
C LYS A 242 17.03 -10.66 21.52
N ASN A 243 17.30 -10.61 20.22
CA ASN A 243 17.41 -9.38 19.42
C ASN A 243 18.56 -8.43 19.84
N TYR A 244 19.54 -8.93 20.60
CA TYR A 244 20.77 -8.21 20.92
C TYR A 244 21.97 -8.80 20.14
N HIS A 245 22.73 -7.92 19.51
CA HIS A 245 23.85 -8.27 18.62
C HIS A 245 25.14 -7.68 19.13
N SER A 246 26.25 -8.43 18.99
CA SER A 246 27.57 -7.94 19.41
C SER A 246 27.99 -6.72 18.60
N THR A 247 28.50 -5.70 19.28
CA THR A 247 29.14 -4.53 18.65
C THR A 247 30.52 -4.86 18.06
N GLY A 248 31.12 -6.00 18.42
CA GLY A 248 32.54 -6.30 18.16
C GLY A 248 33.52 -5.54 19.08
N THR A 249 33.04 -4.75 20.06
CA THR A 249 33.84 -3.98 20.99
C THR A 249 33.60 -4.48 22.41
N GLY A 250 34.60 -5.15 23.01
CA GLY A 250 34.48 -5.75 24.36
C GLY A 250 33.27 -6.70 24.46
N ASP A 251 32.56 -6.65 25.59
CA ASP A 251 31.34 -7.44 25.84
C ASP A 251 30.05 -6.59 25.66
N TRP A 252 30.08 -5.63 24.72
CA TRP A 252 28.99 -4.74 24.43
C TRP A 252 28.08 -5.27 23.31
N TYR A 253 26.76 -5.16 23.53
CA TYR A 253 25.70 -5.56 22.60
C TYR A 253 24.73 -4.39 22.40
N TYR A 254 24.06 -4.36 21.25
CA TYR A 254 23.01 -3.40 20.90
C TYR A 254 21.73 -4.13 20.53
N GLU A 255 20.61 -3.49 20.77
CA GLU A 255 19.29 -3.93 20.32
C GLU A 255 19.15 -3.77 18.82
N GLY A 256 18.56 -4.76 18.14
CA GLY A 256 18.28 -4.77 16.69
C GLY A 256 17.16 -5.76 16.42
N GLU A 257 15.93 -5.29 16.52
CA GLU A 257 14.71 -6.10 16.40
C GLU A 257 14.61 -6.77 15.03
N PHE A 258 14.85 -6.02 13.96
CA PHE A 258 14.69 -6.50 12.58
C PHE A 258 15.92 -7.24 12.06
N SER A 259 17.12 -6.73 12.32
CA SER A 259 18.35 -7.28 11.78
C SER A 259 19.57 -6.85 12.57
N ARG A 260 20.62 -7.68 12.55
CA ARG A 260 21.95 -7.30 13.05
C ARG A 260 22.53 -6.05 12.36
N ASN A 261 22.05 -5.69 11.17
CA ASN A 261 22.51 -4.50 10.44
C ASN A 261 21.67 -3.26 10.74
N MET A 262 20.63 -3.40 11.59
CA MET A 262 19.65 -2.36 11.90
C MET A 262 19.58 -2.14 13.42
N PRO A 263 20.53 -1.41 14.02
CA PRO A 263 20.51 -1.07 15.46
C PRO A 263 19.33 -0.15 15.79
N ASP A 264 18.55 -0.53 16.81
CA ASP A 264 17.37 0.18 17.23
C ASP A 264 17.70 1.48 17.97
N LEU A 265 16.94 2.54 17.67
CA LEU A 265 17.08 3.85 18.25
C LEU A 265 16.36 3.96 19.60
N ASN A 266 16.98 4.62 20.56
CA ASN A 266 16.40 4.94 21.86
C ASN A 266 15.55 6.22 21.78
N LEU A 267 14.29 6.09 21.41
CA LEU A 267 13.37 7.22 21.26
C LEU A 267 12.98 7.92 22.59
N ASP A 268 13.42 7.42 23.76
CA ASP A 268 13.35 8.17 25.04
C ASP A 268 14.45 9.25 25.12
N ASN A 269 15.49 9.20 24.27
CA ASN A 269 16.59 10.15 24.29
C ASN A 269 16.20 11.52 23.70
N LYS A 270 16.29 12.58 24.53
CA LYS A 270 15.87 13.93 24.13
C LYS A 270 16.76 14.56 23.04
N ALA A 271 18.06 14.22 23.01
CA ALA A 271 18.96 14.73 21.97
C ALA A 271 18.65 14.08 20.61
N LEU A 272 18.41 12.78 20.60
CA LEU A 272 17.93 12.07 19.41
C LEU A 272 16.60 12.64 18.89
N ARG A 273 15.62 12.86 19.80
CA ARG A 273 14.35 13.49 19.41
C ARG A 273 14.57 14.86 18.75
N LYS A 274 15.54 15.65 19.22
CA LYS A 274 15.86 16.93 18.61
C LYS A 274 16.46 16.77 17.21
N ASP A 275 17.34 15.81 17.00
CA ASP A 275 17.90 15.52 15.68
C ASP A 275 16.81 15.02 14.72
N ILE A 276 15.86 14.20 15.17
CA ILE A 276 14.70 13.77 14.38
C ILE A 276 13.82 14.98 13.98
N GLU A 277 13.58 15.92 14.89
CA GLU A 277 12.87 17.17 14.57
C GLU A 277 13.60 18.00 13.51
N ASP A 278 14.93 18.04 13.55
CA ASP A 278 15.74 18.74 12.54
C ASP A 278 15.68 18.02 11.18
N ILE A 279 15.73 16.70 11.17
CA ILE A 279 15.51 15.88 9.96
C ILE A 279 14.14 16.16 9.35
N MET A 280 13.07 16.07 10.14
CA MET A 280 11.71 16.35 9.65
C MET A 280 11.59 17.79 9.14
N SER A 281 12.17 18.77 9.83
CA SER A 281 12.18 20.18 9.40
C SER A 281 12.88 20.36 8.06
N TYR A 282 13.99 19.66 7.85
CA TYR A 282 14.77 19.71 6.62
C TYR A 282 13.94 19.25 5.41
N TRP A 283 13.29 18.09 5.49
CA TRP A 283 12.48 17.57 4.40
C TRP A 283 11.20 18.38 4.18
N LEU A 284 10.52 18.81 5.24
CA LEU A 284 9.34 19.67 5.12
C LEU A 284 9.67 21.04 4.48
N ALA A 285 10.86 21.58 4.76
CA ALA A 285 11.32 22.85 4.13
C ALA A 285 11.56 22.69 2.62
N MET A 286 11.84 21.51 2.12
CA MET A 286 11.95 21.22 0.70
C MET A 286 10.62 21.03 -0.01
N GLY A 287 9.50 21.02 0.72
CA GLY A 287 8.16 20.86 0.17
C GLY A 287 7.57 19.46 0.25
N VAL A 288 8.20 18.55 0.98
CA VAL A 288 7.59 17.26 1.35
C VAL A 288 6.32 17.54 2.16
N HIS A 289 5.22 16.86 1.81
CA HIS A 289 3.91 17.09 2.43
C HIS A 289 3.74 16.38 3.76
N GLY A 290 4.57 15.39 4.06
CA GLY A 290 4.53 14.62 5.30
C GLY A 290 5.31 13.33 5.23
N PHE A 291 4.96 12.38 6.10
CA PHE A 291 5.74 11.16 6.27
C PHE A 291 4.88 9.91 6.43
N ARG A 292 5.38 8.81 5.89
CA ARG A 292 5.01 7.47 6.35
C ARG A 292 6.02 7.08 7.43
N LEU A 293 5.53 6.72 8.58
CA LEU A 293 6.35 6.30 9.72
C LEU A 293 6.50 4.78 9.72
N ASP A 294 7.73 4.36 9.42
CA ASP A 294 8.11 2.95 9.39
C ASP A 294 8.04 2.31 10.77
N ALA A 295 7.57 1.06 10.81
CA ALA A 295 7.63 0.16 11.97
C ALA A 295 7.17 0.80 13.30
N ALA A 296 6.14 1.64 13.28
CA ALA A 296 5.70 2.38 14.48
C ALA A 296 5.16 1.47 15.61
N LEU A 297 4.81 0.23 15.30
CA LEU A 297 4.49 -0.80 16.29
C LEU A 297 5.69 -1.13 17.20
N HIS A 298 6.91 -1.03 16.66
CA HIS A 298 8.15 -1.52 17.26
C HIS A 298 9.00 -0.46 17.98
N TYR A 299 8.62 0.82 17.98
CA TYR A 299 9.38 1.90 18.61
C TYR A 299 9.75 1.64 20.07
N PHE A 300 8.87 0.98 20.82
CA PHE A 300 9.09 0.44 22.17
C PHE A 300 8.54 -0.98 22.24
N SER A 301 8.94 -1.85 21.31
CA SER A 301 8.31 -3.14 21.13
C SER A 301 6.77 -2.94 20.99
N GLU A 302 5.94 -3.83 21.46
CA GLU A 302 4.47 -3.70 21.35
C GLU A 302 3.85 -2.82 22.47
N ASN A 303 4.60 -1.92 23.09
CA ASN A 303 4.08 -1.02 24.12
C ASN A 303 3.25 0.12 23.51
N THR A 304 1.97 -0.14 23.29
CA THR A 304 1.03 0.82 22.69
C THR A 304 1.03 2.19 23.37
N GLY A 305 1.20 2.26 24.69
CA GLY A 305 1.23 3.55 25.41
C GLY A 305 2.43 4.40 25.05
N LYS A 306 3.62 3.84 25.04
CA LYS A 306 4.86 4.51 24.65
C LYS A 306 4.91 4.83 23.17
N ASN A 307 4.46 3.90 22.31
CA ASN A 307 4.38 4.14 20.88
C ASN A 307 3.44 5.32 20.57
N ASN A 308 2.28 5.40 21.24
CA ASN A 308 1.37 6.56 21.13
C ASN A 308 2.02 7.88 21.59
N GLU A 309 2.85 7.86 22.64
CA GLU A 309 3.57 9.05 23.08
C GLU A 309 4.52 9.57 21.98
N VAL A 310 5.28 8.66 21.35
CA VAL A 310 6.17 9.01 20.24
C VAL A 310 5.38 9.54 19.05
N LEU A 311 4.33 8.87 18.64
CA LEU A 311 3.49 9.32 17.53
C LEU A 311 2.83 10.68 17.81
N SER A 312 2.40 10.92 19.06
CA SER A 312 1.83 12.20 19.45
C SER A 312 2.86 13.34 19.38
N TRP A 313 4.09 13.08 19.81
CA TRP A 313 5.19 14.03 19.67
C TRP A 313 5.48 14.33 18.18
N LEU A 314 5.66 13.31 17.33
CA LEU A 314 5.95 13.47 15.91
C LEU A 314 4.82 14.22 15.20
N ASN A 315 3.57 13.82 15.43
CA ASN A 315 2.40 14.47 14.84
C ASN A 315 2.28 15.94 15.26
N THR A 316 2.44 16.23 16.56
CA THR A 316 2.40 17.60 17.07
C THR A 316 3.49 18.45 16.43
N PHE A 317 4.70 17.93 16.31
CA PHE A 317 5.81 18.65 15.68
C PHE A 317 5.50 19.00 14.20
N VAL A 318 5.05 18.01 13.42
CA VAL A 318 4.75 18.19 11.99
C VAL A 318 3.57 19.14 11.78
N LYS A 319 2.51 19.03 12.58
CA LYS A 319 1.34 19.93 12.52
C LYS A 319 1.68 21.38 12.93
N ASN A 320 2.64 21.58 13.81
CA ASN A 320 3.13 22.91 14.15
C ASN A 320 3.93 23.57 12.99
N LYS A 321 4.52 22.81 12.10
CA LYS A 321 5.13 23.36 10.86
C LYS A 321 4.06 23.80 9.86
N LYS A 322 3.10 22.92 9.59
CA LYS A 322 1.95 23.20 8.70
C LYS A 322 0.82 22.24 9.04
N LYS A 323 -0.38 22.76 9.25
CA LYS A 323 -1.55 21.98 9.73
C LYS A 323 -2.00 20.89 8.75
N ASP A 324 -1.81 21.11 7.45
CA ASP A 324 -2.18 20.18 6.38
C ASP A 324 -1.07 19.17 6.03
N ASN A 325 0.10 19.22 6.69
CA ASN A 325 1.07 18.11 6.59
C ASN A 325 0.43 16.80 7.05
N TYR A 326 0.72 15.70 6.35
CA TYR A 326 0.07 14.42 6.54
C TYR A 326 1.04 13.39 7.13
N ILE A 327 0.57 12.62 8.12
CA ILE A 327 1.32 11.51 8.69
C ILE A 327 0.48 10.24 8.67
N VAL A 328 1.04 9.17 8.11
CA VAL A 328 0.51 7.82 8.21
C VAL A 328 1.52 6.90 8.86
N ALA A 329 1.09 6.07 9.82
CA ALA A 329 1.96 5.15 10.54
C ALA A 329 1.71 3.69 10.11
N GLU A 330 2.80 2.94 10.01
CA GLU A 330 2.72 1.50 9.92
C GLU A 330 2.62 0.88 11.31
N VAL A 331 1.48 0.28 11.57
CA VAL A 331 1.21 -0.50 12.79
C VAL A 331 0.63 -1.84 12.36
N TRP A 332 1.50 -2.77 11.98
CA TRP A 332 1.10 -4.05 11.39
C TRP A 332 0.50 -4.99 12.43
N THR A 333 -0.77 -4.81 12.66
CA THR A 333 -1.57 -5.61 13.58
C THR A 333 -3.06 -5.47 13.23
N ASN A 334 -3.95 -6.12 13.99
CA ASN A 334 -5.40 -6.10 13.75
C ASN A 334 -6.07 -4.78 14.21
N LEU A 335 -7.30 -4.54 13.71
CA LEU A 335 -8.10 -3.35 13.99
C LEU A 335 -8.23 -3.02 15.48
N SER A 336 -8.41 -4.03 16.34
CA SER A 336 -8.59 -3.80 17.77
C SER A 336 -7.35 -3.22 18.45
N GLN A 337 -6.17 -3.41 17.85
CA GLN A 337 -4.89 -2.90 18.31
C GLN A 337 -4.51 -1.62 17.55
N TYR A 338 -4.44 -1.63 16.20
CA TYR A 338 -3.97 -0.45 15.47
C TYR A 338 -4.89 0.77 15.66
N SER A 339 -6.21 0.59 15.81
CA SER A 339 -7.13 1.71 16.07
C SER A 339 -6.79 2.49 17.34
N GLN A 340 -6.13 1.86 18.34
CA GLN A 340 -5.71 2.53 19.55
C GLN A 340 -4.59 3.57 19.33
N TYR A 341 -3.87 3.47 18.20
CA TYR A 341 -2.80 4.41 17.85
C TYR A 341 -3.33 5.77 17.41
N TYR A 342 -4.61 5.86 17.02
CA TYR A 342 -5.28 7.12 16.77
C TYR A 342 -5.42 8.01 18.02
N LYS A 343 -5.21 7.48 19.25
CA LYS A 343 -5.10 8.28 20.49
C LYS A 343 -3.94 9.27 20.46
N SER A 344 -2.93 9.02 19.67
CA SER A 344 -1.78 9.93 19.46
C SER A 344 -2.17 11.23 18.76
N GLY A 345 -3.35 11.29 18.13
CA GLY A 345 -3.78 12.38 17.27
C GLY A 345 -3.26 12.30 15.83
N ILE A 346 -2.55 11.22 15.47
CA ILE A 346 -2.04 11.00 14.11
C ILE A 346 -3.18 11.02 13.07
N ASP A 347 -2.87 11.45 11.84
CA ASP A 347 -3.88 11.48 10.78
C ASP A 347 -4.38 10.09 10.43
N SER A 348 -3.45 9.16 10.15
CA SER A 348 -3.79 7.82 9.66
C SER A 348 -2.88 6.74 10.23
N VAL A 349 -3.42 5.54 10.26
CA VAL A 349 -2.71 4.26 10.43
C VAL A 349 -3.14 3.36 9.30
N PHE A 350 -2.22 2.59 8.70
CA PHE A 350 -2.55 1.65 7.64
C PHE A 350 -3.51 0.55 8.10
N ASP A 351 -4.55 0.31 7.31
CA ASP A 351 -5.59 -0.67 7.60
C ASP A 351 -5.20 -2.07 7.13
N PHE A 352 -4.43 -2.78 7.96
CA PHE A 352 -3.97 -4.14 7.69
C PHE A 352 -5.09 -5.19 7.72
N ASP A 353 -6.23 -4.93 8.38
CA ASP A 353 -7.33 -5.90 8.41
C ASP A 353 -7.99 -6.08 7.03
N PHE A 354 -7.98 -5.04 6.18
CA PHE A 354 -8.53 -5.14 4.82
C PHE A 354 -7.52 -5.62 3.80
N ALA A 355 -6.22 -5.46 4.06
CA ALA A 355 -5.13 -5.75 3.17
C ALA A 355 -4.76 -7.25 3.09
N THR A 356 -3.98 -7.62 2.08
CA THR A 356 -3.35 -8.92 1.86
C THR A 356 -4.32 -10.05 1.46
N GLU A 357 -3.79 -11.23 1.15
CA GLU A 357 -4.59 -12.43 0.87
C GLU A 357 -5.45 -12.86 2.08
N ALA A 358 -4.95 -12.59 3.28
CA ALA A 358 -5.62 -12.93 4.54
C ALA A 358 -6.61 -11.85 5.02
N GLY A 359 -6.67 -10.70 4.35
CA GLY A 359 -7.52 -9.58 4.73
C GLY A 359 -8.97 -9.70 4.32
N ILE A 360 -9.76 -8.74 4.78
CA ILE A 360 -11.22 -8.71 4.59
C ILE A 360 -11.58 -8.66 3.11
N ILE A 361 -10.88 -7.84 2.29
CA ILE A 361 -11.16 -7.73 0.85
C ILE A 361 -11.02 -9.08 0.16
N ALA A 362 -9.85 -9.72 0.24
CA ALA A 362 -9.59 -10.98 -0.44
C ALA A 362 -10.47 -12.13 0.09
N LYS A 363 -10.73 -12.19 1.40
CA LYS A 363 -11.64 -13.18 2.00
C LYS A 363 -13.07 -13.01 1.52
N THR A 364 -13.55 -11.78 1.43
CA THR A 364 -14.90 -11.46 0.94
C THR A 364 -15.07 -11.91 -0.51
N VAL A 365 -14.18 -11.45 -1.40
CA VAL A 365 -14.23 -11.77 -2.84
C VAL A 365 -14.09 -13.26 -3.09
N ASN A 366 -13.24 -13.96 -2.34
CA ASN A 366 -13.07 -15.41 -2.45
C ASN A 366 -14.11 -16.23 -1.69
N ARG A 367 -15.01 -15.58 -0.95
CA ARG A 367 -16.02 -16.25 -0.08
C ARG A 367 -15.40 -17.23 0.93
N ARG A 368 -14.16 -16.94 1.40
CA ARG A 368 -13.41 -17.84 2.30
C ARG A 368 -13.71 -17.61 3.77
N ALA A 369 -14.12 -16.40 4.17
CA ALA A 369 -14.34 -16.06 5.57
C ALA A 369 -15.75 -16.40 6.05
N THR A 370 -16.73 -16.43 5.13
CA THR A 370 -18.15 -16.54 5.46
C THR A 370 -18.97 -16.97 4.25
N SER A 371 -20.12 -17.62 4.51
CA SER A 371 -21.13 -17.86 3.48
C SER A 371 -21.89 -16.59 3.07
N SER A 372 -21.71 -15.48 3.80
CA SER A 372 -22.43 -14.22 3.61
C SER A 372 -21.46 -13.04 3.40
N PRO A 373 -20.68 -13.00 2.28
CA PRO A 373 -19.68 -11.98 2.03
C PRO A 373 -20.24 -10.55 2.05
N GLY A 374 -21.47 -10.34 1.56
CA GLY A 374 -22.12 -9.02 1.57
C GLY A 374 -22.32 -8.48 2.98
N ILE A 375 -22.87 -9.29 3.90
CA ILE A 375 -23.06 -8.89 5.30
C ILE A 375 -21.71 -8.67 5.98
N TYR A 376 -20.75 -9.57 5.74
CA TYR A 376 -19.41 -9.50 6.34
C TYR A 376 -18.68 -8.20 5.99
N PHE A 377 -18.65 -7.84 4.71
CA PHE A 377 -17.99 -6.61 4.26
C PHE A 377 -18.71 -5.35 4.78
N ALA A 378 -20.05 -5.32 4.74
CA ALA A 378 -20.84 -4.20 5.27
C ALA A 378 -20.51 -3.93 6.75
N GLN A 379 -20.51 -4.98 7.57
CA GLN A 379 -20.19 -4.88 9.00
C GLN A 379 -18.75 -4.42 9.23
N ALA A 380 -17.79 -4.90 8.41
CA ALA A 380 -16.39 -4.50 8.53
C ALA A 380 -16.19 -3.01 8.25
N LEU A 381 -16.86 -2.46 7.22
CA LEU A 381 -16.80 -1.02 6.90
C LEU A 381 -17.33 -0.13 8.04
N GLU A 382 -18.42 -0.54 8.69
CA GLU A 382 -18.96 0.18 9.84
C GLU A 382 -18.03 0.05 11.06
N GLN A 383 -17.49 -1.16 11.31
CA GLN A 383 -16.63 -1.44 12.44
C GLN A 383 -15.31 -0.67 12.40
N VAL A 384 -14.66 -0.54 11.24
CA VAL A 384 -13.40 0.22 11.13
C VAL A 384 -13.65 1.69 11.41
N GLN A 385 -14.71 2.27 10.83
CA GLN A 385 -15.09 3.66 11.09
C GLN A 385 -15.31 3.92 12.59
N ASP A 386 -16.12 3.08 13.24
CA ASP A 386 -16.45 3.22 14.66
C ASP A 386 -15.22 3.06 15.55
N SER A 387 -14.32 2.14 15.19
CA SER A 387 -13.08 1.89 15.92
C SER A 387 -12.12 3.08 15.85
N ILE A 388 -11.97 3.69 14.68
CA ILE A 388 -11.14 4.89 14.51
C ILE A 388 -11.75 6.08 15.24
N LYS A 389 -13.03 6.37 15.00
CA LYS A 389 -13.75 7.51 15.61
C LYS A 389 -13.79 7.44 17.14
N LYS A 390 -13.81 6.25 17.72
CA LYS A 390 -13.75 6.04 19.15
C LYS A 390 -12.51 6.69 19.78
N TYR A 391 -11.38 6.70 19.08
CA TYR A 391 -10.10 7.20 19.58
C TYR A 391 -9.73 8.57 19.02
N ASN A 392 -10.05 8.84 17.75
CA ASN A 392 -9.85 10.12 17.09
C ASN A 392 -11.01 10.43 16.14
N PRO A 393 -11.95 11.33 16.50
CA PRO A 393 -13.06 11.70 15.61
C PRO A 393 -12.62 12.29 14.25
N ASN A 394 -11.39 12.79 14.17
CA ASN A 394 -10.78 13.35 12.95
C ASN A 394 -9.80 12.39 12.28
N GLY A 395 -9.66 11.16 12.79
CA GLY A 395 -8.81 10.14 12.20
C GLY A 395 -9.27 9.78 10.79
N ILE A 396 -8.32 9.64 9.89
CA ILE A 396 -8.52 9.27 8.49
C ILE A 396 -8.04 7.84 8.34
N ASP A 397 -8.88 6.93 7.89
CA ASP A 397 -8.45 5.58 7.57
C ASP A 397 -7.44 5.57 6.42
N ALA A 398 -6.58 4.55 6.35
CA ALA A 398 -5.60 4.39 5.27
C ALA A 398 -5.70 2.99 4.66
N PRO A 399 -6.79 2.70 3.91
CA PRO A 399 -6.95 1.42 3.26
C PRO A 399 -5.92 1.24 2.13
N PHE A 400 -5.40 0.03 2.05
CA PHE A 400 -4.54 -0.45 0.97
C PHE A 400 -4.86 -1.93 0.68
N PHE A 401 -4.52 -2.42 -0.49
CA PHE A 401 -4.75 -3.82 -0.83
C PHE A 401 -3.46 -4.61 -0.75
N THR A 402 -2.40 -4.12 -1.37
CA THR A 402 -1.03 -4.64 -1.24
C THR A 402 -0.04 -3.51 -0.99
N ASN A 403 1.17 -3.86 -0.53
CA ASN A 403 2.31 -2.97 -0.39
C ASN A 403 3.61 -3.73 -0.70
N HIS A 404 4.75 -3.06 -0.53
CA HIS A 404 6.08 -3.62 -0.80
C HIS A 404 6.47 -4.83 0.09
N ASP A 405 5.77 -5.06 1.21
CA ASP A 405 6.03 -6.17 2.14
C ASP A 405 5.07 -7.35 1.96
N THR A 406 4.01 -7.17 1.19
CA THR A 406 2.98 -8.19 0.98
C THR A 406 3.09 -8.84 -0.40
N ALA A 407 2.52 -10.04 -0.56
CA ALA A 407 2.40 -10.65 -1.87
C ALA A 407 1.52 -9.79 -2.80
N ARG A 408 1.82 -9.79 -4.10
CA ARG A 408 1.07 -9.07 -5.13
C ARG A 408 -0.33 -9.66 -5.32
N ALA A 409 -1.32 -8.80 -5.51
CA ALA A 409 -2.75 -9.13 -5.50
C ALA A 409 -3.20 -10.13 -6.58
N TYR A 410 -2.56 -10.15 -7.75
CA TYR A 410 -2.95 -11.06 -8.84
C TYR A 410 -3.03 -12.53 -8.40
N GLY A 411 -2.11 -12.96 -7.54
CA GLY A 411 -2.07 -14.33 -7.02
C GLY A 411 -3.23 -14.69 -6.08
N TYR A 412 -3.89 -13.72 -5.47
CA TYR A 412 -4.94 -13.97 -4.47
C TYR A 412 -6.21 -14.60 -5.05
N PHE A 413 -6.45 -14.42 -6.35
CA PHE A 413 -7.69 -14.81 -7.01
C PHE A 413 -7.52 -15.91 -8.07
N ALA A 414 -6.40 -16.63 -8.06
CA ALA A 414 -6.08 -17.67 -9.04
C ALA A 414 -6.23 -17.20 -10.51
N GLY A 415 -5.85 -15.96 -10.80
CA GLY A 415 -5.89 -15.37 -12.13
C GLY A 415 -7.26 -14.83 -12.58
N SER A 416 -8.28 -14.80 -11.71
CA SER A 416 -9.58 -14.20 -12.04
C SER A 416 -9.49 -12.68 -12.08
N LEU A 417 -9.53 -12.10 -13.29
CA LEU A 417 -9.50 -10.65 -13.50
C LEU A 417 -10.71 -9.95 -12.89
N ASP A 418 -11.92 -10.51 -12.99
CA ASP A 418 -13.13 -9.93 -12.41
C ASP A 418 -13.05 -9.79 -10.89
N LYS A 419 -12.52 -10.81 -10.22
CA LYS A 419 -12.30 -10.77 -8.77
C LYS A 419 -11.23 -9.76 -8.39
N LEU A 420 -10.17 -9.66 -9.18
CA LEU A 420 -9.11 -8.69 -8.96
C LEU A 420 -9.62 -7.26 -9.13
N LYS A 421 -10.41 -7.01 -10.18
CA LYS A 421 -11.10 -5.73 -10.41
C LYS A 421 -12.02 -5.37 -9.24
N LEU A 422 -12.88 -6.30 -8.82
CA LEU A 422 -13.76 -6.06 -7.67
C LEU A 422 -12.97 -5.70 -6.41
N ALA A 423 -11.89 -6.43 -6.11
CA ALA A 423 -11.04 -6.17 -4.95
C ALA A 423 -10.38 -4.78 -5.00
N ALA A 424 -9.87 -4.38 -6.16
CA ALA A 424 -9.35 -3.03 -6.40
C ALA A 424 -10.43 -1.96 -6.20
N GLY A 425 -11.62 -2.18 -6.76
CA GLY A 425 -12.76 -1.30 -6.58
C GLY A 425 -13.20 -1.18 -5.13
N MET A 426 -13.18 -2.27 -4.36
CA MET A 426 -13.46 -2.27 -2.92
C MET A 426 -12.46 -1.36 -2.19
N ASN A 427 -11.14 -1.54 -2.39
CA ASN A 427 -10.12 -0.69 -1.78
C ASN A 427 -10.33 0.79 -2.13
N LEU A 428 -10.51 1.10 -3.41
CA LEU A 428 -10.64 2.47 -3.91
C LEU A 428 -11.99 3.13 -3.57
N THR A 429 -12.98 2.38 -3.15
CA THR A 429 -14.27 2.93 -2.71
C THR A 429 -14.44 2.95 -1.18
N MET A 430 -13.45 2.50 -0.40
CA MET A 430 -13.43 2.67 1.06
C MET A 430 -13.28 4.15 1.45
N THR A 431 -13.71 4.47 2.66
CA THR A 431 -13.49 5.79 3.30
C THR A 431 -12.01 5.91 3.70
N GLY A 432 -11.45 7.13 3.69
CA GLY A 432 -10.07 7.38 4.10
C GLY A 432 -9.15 7.74 2.93
N ASN A 433 -7.85 7.54 3.06
CA ASN A 433 -6.84 7.69 2.04
C ASN A 433 -6.50 6.33 1.45
N ALA A 434 -6.90 6.08 0.20
CA ALA A 434 -6.57 4.81 -0.44
C ALA A 434 -5.11 4.82 -0.94
N PHE A 435 -4.40 3.73 -0.69
CA PHE A 435 -3.05 3.50 -1.18
C PHE A 435 -3.04 2.43 -2.26
N VAL A 436 -2.27 2.65 -3.31
CA VAL A 436 -2.06 1.73 -4.43
C VAL A 436 -0.56 1.50 -4.59
N TYR A 437 -0.11 0.27 -4.53
CA TYR A 437 1.29 -0.08 -4.72
C TYR A 437 1.61 -0.16 -6.21
N TYR A 438 2.76 0.39 -6.66
CA TYR A 438 3.13 0.41 -8.07
C TYR A 438 3.02 -0.97 -8.72
N GLY A 439 2.45 -1.02 -9.92
CA GLY A 439 2.20 -2.25 -10.65
C GLY A 439 1.01 -3.09 -10.17
N GLU A 440 0.33 -2.69 -9.11
CA GLU A 440 -0.94 -3.30 -8.69
C GLU A 440 -2.01 -3.07 -9.77
N GLU A 441 -2.02 -1.88 -10.36
CA GLU A 441 -2.94 -1.46 -11.43
C GLU A 441 -2.73 -2.19 -12.76
N ILE A 442 -1.58 -2.83 -12.96
CA ILE A 442 -1.33 -3.68 -14.14
C ILE A 442 -1.29 -5.17 -13.81
N GLY A 443 -1.58 -5.55 -12.56
CA GLY A 443 -1.67 -6.95 -12.14
C GLY A 443 -0.33 -7.67 -12.09
N MET A 444 0.74 -6.99 -11.69
CA MET A 444 2.05 -7.62 -11.48
C MET A 444 1.98 -8.76 -10.47
N THR A 445 2.84 -9.75 -10.65
CA THR A 445 2.99 -10.89 -9.73
C THR A 445 4.23 -10.77 -8.85
N GLY A 446 4.31 -11.57 -7.79
CA GLY A 446 5.44 -11.64 -6.86
C GLY A 446 4.97 -11.96 -5.44
N SER A 447 5.49 -13.03 -4.84
CA SER A 447 4.96 -13.49 -3.54
C SER A 447 5.94 -14.18 -2.62
N ARG A 448 6.99 -14.82 -3.14
CA ARG A 448 7.84 -15.73 -2.35
C ARG A 448 8.92 -15.00 -1.58
N LYS A 449 9.70 -14.19 -2.27
CA LYS A 449 10.82 -13.43 -1.73
C LYS A 449 10.45 -11.96 -1.63
N ASP A 450 11.14 -11.22 -0.80
CA ASP A 450 10.92 -9.76 -0.72
C ASP A 450 11.28 -9.08 -2.04
N GLU A 451 12.30 -9.58 -2.71
CA GLU A 451 12.74 -9.13 -4.02
C GLU A 451 11.66 -9.32 -5.10
N ASP A 452 10.91 -10.44 -5.07
CA ASP A 452 9.84 -10.73 -6.03
C ASP A 452 8.67 -9.74 -5.89
N LYS A 453 8.35 -9.33 -4.65
CA LYS A 453 7.30 -8.34 -4.38
C LYS A 453 7.66 -6.96 -4.95
N ARG A 454 8.96 -6.69 -5.13
CA ARG A 454 9.56 -5.45 -5.59
C ARG A 454 10.13 -5.54 -7.01
N ALA A 455 9.53 -6.42 -7.83
CA ALA A 455 9.89 -6.63 -9.23
C ALA A 455 9.79 -5.34 -10.06
N PRO A 456 10.51 -5.23 -11.19
CA PRO A 456 10.46 -4.10 -12.10
C PRO A 456 9.05 -3.77 -12.56
N MET A 457 8.70 -2.48 -12.61
CA MET A 457 7.48 -2.02 -13.28
C MET A 457 7.56 -2.36 -14.77
N TYR A 458 6.50 -2.97 -15.31
CA TYR A 458 6.46 -3.38 -16.71
C TYR A 458 5.78 -2.31 -17.57
N TRP A 459 6.60 -1.49 -18.22
CA TRP A 459 6.11 -0.32 -18.92
C TRP A 459 5.63 -0.59 -20.34
N SER A 460 6.36 -1.39 -21.10
CA SER A 460 6.06 -1.68 -22.52
C SER A 460 6.52 -3.08 -22.92
N ASP A 461 5.77 -3.74 -23.81
CA ASP A 461 6.13 -5.03 -24.41
C ASP A 461 7.14 -4.87 -25.56
N THR A 462 7.26 -3.68 -26.13
CA THR A 462 8.03 -3.41 -27.34
C THR A 462 9.23 -2.49 -27.13
N ASP A 463 9.24 -1.68 -26.06
CA ASP A 463 10.32 -0.75 -25.73
C ASP A 463 10.87 -1.07 -24.35
N SER A 464 12.15 -1.41 -24.30
CA SER A 464 12.87 -1.67 -23.04
C SER A 464 13.48 -0.40 -22.42
N ALA A 465 13.30 0.77 -23.02
CA ALA A 465 13.80 2.02 -22.45
C ALA A 465 13.19 2.27 -21.06
N GLY A 466 14.05 2.57 -20.10
CA GLY A 466 13.66 2.82 -18.71
C GLY A 466 13.25 1.59 -17.91
N MET A 467 13.31 0.38 -18.48
CA MET A 467 13.08 -0.85 -17.73
C MET A 467 14.23 -1.13 -16.77
N THR A 468 13.91 -1.32 -15.48
CA THR A 468 14.91 -1.67 -14.46
C THR A 468 15.22 -3.15 -14.46
N LYS A 469 16.32 -3.55 -13.82
CA LYS A 469 16.68 -4.97 -13.63
C LYS A 469 16.01 -5.58 -12.39
N GLY A 470 15.46 -4.75 -11.51
CA GLY A 470 14.95 -5.19 -10.22
C GLY A 470 16.01 -5.65 -9.22
N PRO A 471 15.60 -6.04 -8.00
CA PRO A 471 16.51 -6.47 -6.94
C PRO A 471 17.26 -7.74 -7.28
N ALA A 472 18.53 -7.81 -6.89
CA ALA A 472 19.35 -9.01 -7.05
C ALA A 472 18.79 -10.18 -6.22
N GLY A 473 18.67 -11.37 -6.83
CA GLY A 473 18.11 -12.56 -6.18
C GLY A 473 16.60 -12.74 -6.37
N MET A 474 15.95 -11.83 -7.04
CA MET A 474 14.56 -11.94 -7.51
C MET A 474 14.42 -13.16 -8.46
N ASP A 475 13.28 -13.84 -8.39
CA ASP A 475 12.89 -14.81 -9.41
C ASP A 475 12.49 -14.09 -10.72
N GLU A 476 12.41 -14.79 -11.84
CA GLU A 476 11.95 -14.18 -13.09
C GLU A 476 10.54 -13.59 -12.91
N PRO A 477 10.35 -12.28 -13.16
CA PRO A 477 9.04 -11.66 -12.97
C PRO A 477 8.04 -12.11 -14.02
N SER A 478 6.77 -12.13 -13.63
CA SER A 478 5.67 -12.49 -14.53
C SER A 478 4.63 -11.38 -14.60
N TYR A 479 4.21 -11.05 -15.83
CA TYR A 479 3.28 -9.96 -16.13
C TYR A 479 2.08 -10.50 -16.95
N PRO A 480 1.20 -11.28 -16.33
CA PRO A 480 0.19 -12.07 -17.05
C PRO A 480 -0.88 -11.23 -17.76
N LEU A 481 -1.03 -9.96 -17.43
CA LEU A 481 -1.98 -9.04 -18.04
C LEU A 481 -1.33 -8.06 -19.04
N GLY A 482 -0.02 -8.22 -19.35
CA GLY A 482 0.72 -7.32 -20.23
C GLY A 482 1.24 -6.06 -19.54
N SER A 483 1.83 -5.17 -20.32
CA SER A 483 2.47 -3.95 -19.86
C SER A 483 1.48 -2.80 -19.58
N ALA A 484 1.98 -1.74 -18.94
CA ALA A 484 1.21 -0.52 -18.73
C ALA A 484 0.76 0.12 -20.04
N GLU A 485 1.63 0.11 -21.06
CA GLU A 485 1.32 0.69 -22.38
C GLU A 485 0.21 -0.07 -23.11
N GLU A 486 0.24 -1.41 -23.13
CA GLU A 486 -0.80 -2.22 -23.73
C GLU A 486 -2.13 -2.09 -23.00
N GLN A 487 -2.09 -2.13 -21.65
CA GLN A 487 -3.31 -2.02 -20.85
C GLN A 487 -3.94 -0.63 -20.96
N ALA A 488 -3.15 0.44 -21.18
CA ALA A 488 -3.69 1.78 -21.42
C ALA A 488 -4.54 1.84 -22.71
N LYS A 489 -4.25 0.99 -23.71
CA LYS A 489 -4.98 0.89 -24.98
C LYS A 489 -6.21 -0.01 -24.89
N ASP A 490 -6.22 -0.95 -23.95
CA ASP A 490 -7.34 -1.88 -23.75
C ASP A 490 -8.31 -1.31 -22.70
N TYR A 491 -9.46 -0.89 -23.15
CA TYR A 491 -10.49 -0.28 -22.31
C TYR A 491 -10.99 -1.22 -21.19
N ALA A 492 -10.97 -2.52 -21.41
CA ALA A 492 -11.37 -3.53 -20.44
C ALA A 492 -10.24 -3.95 -19.49
N SER A 493 -9.04 -3.36 -19.61
CA SER A 493 -7.89 -3.70 -18.79
C SER A 493 -8.08 -3.41 -17.30
N LEU A 494 -7.20 -3.98 -16.49
CA LEU A 494 -7.12 -3.66 -15.06
C LEU A 494 -6.69 -2.20 -14.84
N TYR A 495 -5.72 -1.70 -15.64
CA TYR A 495 -5.26 -0.32 -15.59
C TYR A 495 -6.42 0.69 -15.77
N ASN A 496 -7.23 0.52 -16.81
CA ASN A 496 -8.36 1.40 -17.06
C ASN A 496 -9.46 1.27 -15.99
N TYR A 497 -9.59 0.10 -15.35
CA TYR A 497 -10.46 -0.06 -14.19
C TYR A 497 -9.98 0.75 -12.99
N TYR A 498 -8.68 0.70 -12.64
CA TYR A 498 -8.08 1.55 -11.59
C TYR A 498 -8.28 3.03 -11.87
N LYS A 499 -7.99 3.45 -13.11
CA LYS A 499 -8.20 4.82 -13.55
C LYS A 499 -9.64 5.30 -13.33
N LYS A 500 -10.63 4.50 -13.74
CA LYS A 500 -12.05 4.80 -13.52
C LYS A 500 -12.40 4.87 -12.04
N ALA A 501 -11.89 3.96 -11.23
CA ALA A 501 -12.16 3.95 -9.79
C ALA A 501 -11.59 5.19 -9.09
N ILE A 502 -10.37 5.60 -9.44
CA ILE A 502 -9.74 6.81 -8.91
C ILE A 502 -10.47 8.07 -9.38
N ALA A 503 -10.89 8.12 -10.65
CA ALA A 503 -11.66 9.25 -11.19
C ALA A 503 -13.01 9.42 -10.47
N LEU A 504 -13.75 8.32 -10.22
CA LEU A 504 -14.98 8.33 -9.42
C LEU A 504 -14.73 8.82 -7.99
N ARG A 505 -13.64 8.35 -7.36
CA ARG A 505 -13.25 8.77 -6.02
C ARG A 505 -12.92 10.27 -5.95
N ASN A 506 -12.26 10.81 -6.98
CA ASN A 506 -11.92 12.23 -7.08
C ASN A 506 -13.13 13.10 -7.39
N ALA A 507 -14.09 12.61 -8.18
CA ALA A 507 -15.29 13.35 -8.58
C ALA A 507 -16.40 13.31 -7.51
N ILE A 508 -16.43 12.28 -6.67
CA ILE A 508 -17.48 12.05 -5.67
C ILE A 508 -16.88 12.06 -4.26
N PRO A 509 -16.75 13.26 -3.61
CA PRO A 509 -16.09 13.38 -2.30
C PRO A 509 -16.65 12.48 -1.20
N GLY A 510 -17.92 12.09 -1.29
CA GLY A 510 -18.59 11.19 -0.36
C GLY A 510 -17.95 9.80 -0.29
N ILE A 511 -17.26 9.35 -1.35
CA ILE A 511 -16.58 8.05 -1.35
C ILE A 511 -15.48 8.02 -0.28
N ALA A 512 -14.60 9.00 -0.29
CA ALA A 512 -13.44 9.07 0.61
C ALA A 512 -13.77 9.65 2.00
N ARG A 513 -14.79 10.52 2.11
CA ARG A 513 -15.03 11.38 3.29
C ARG A 513 -16.36 11.09 3.99
N GLY A 514 -17.22 10.30 3.35
CA GLY A 514 -18.58 10.06 3.84
C GLY A 514 -18.59 9.14 5.06
N GLU A 515 -19.46 9.46 6.00
CA GLU A 515 -19.79 8.61 7.13
C GLU A 515 -20.61 7.41 6.65
N VAL A 516 -20.09 6.20 6.96
CA VAL A 516 -20.66 4.92 6.51
C VAL A 516 -21.84 4.52 7.40
N GLU A 517 -22.93 4.08 6.78
CA GLU A 517 -24.07 3.44 7.44
C GLU A 517 -24.55 2.26 6.60
N VAL A 518 -24.70 1.09 7.22
CA VAL A 518 -25.16 -0.13 6.54
C VAL A 518 -26.66 -0.06 6.24
N VAL A 519 -27.03 -0.33 4.98
CA VAL A 519 -28.42 -0.45 4.55
C VAL A 519 -28.90 -1.89 4.70
N THR A 520 -29.33 -2.25 5.90
CA THR A 520 -29.69 -3.64 6.27
C THR A 520 -30.88 -4.20 5.48
N SER A 521 -31.74 -3.34 4.90
CA SER A 521 -32.88 -3.78 4.08
C SER A 521 -32.49 -4.25 2.68
N VAL A 522 -31.25 -3.98 2.24
CA VAL A 522 -30.72 -4.34 0.92
C VAL A 522 -29.50 -5.26 1.04
N THR A 523 -28.72 -5.11 2.10
CA THR A 523 -27.56 -5.96 2.34
C THR A 523 -28.00 -7.40 2.61
N ASP A 524 -27.45 -8.34 1.82
CA ASP A 524 -27.74 -9.77 1.94
C ASP A 524 -26.45 -10.62 1.87
N MET A 525 -26.58 -11.89 1.52
CA MET A 525 -25.44 -12.81 1.42
C MET A 525 -24.44 -12.37 0.34
N ASP A 526 -24.93 -11.85 -0.78
CA ASP A 526 -24.16 -11.55 -1.99
C ASP A 526 -23.93 -10.06 -2.21
N VAL A 527 -24.76 -9.21 -1.59
CA VAL A 527 -24.76 -7.77 -1.82
C VAL A 527 -24.44 -7.00 -0.54
N THR A 528 -23.48 -6.12 -0.60
CA THR A 528 -23.31 -5.04 0.38
C THR A 528 -24.00 -3.78 -0.14
N ALA A 529 -24.81 -3.16 0.71
CA ALA A 529 -25.34 -1.83 0.50
C ALA A 529 -24.98 -0.93 1.68
N VAL A 530 -24.24 0.14 1.40
CA VAL A 530 -23.90 1.17 2.40
C VAL A 530 -24.20 2.55 1.87
N THR A 531 -24.67 3.42 2.75
CA THR A 531 -24.69 4.84 2.44
C THR A 531 -23.47 5.53 3.01
N LYS A 532 -23.03 6.58 2.33
CA LYS A 532 -21.99 7.48 2.81
C LYS A 532 -22.51 8.91 2.80
N THR A 533 -22.46 9.58 3.95
CA THR A 533 -22.95 10.95 4.10
C THR A 533 -21.78 11.91 4.31
N TYR A 534 -21.62 12.90 3.44
CA TYR A 534 -20.62 13.95 3.53
C TYR A 534 -21.23 15.33 3.29
N LYS A 535 -21.13 16.24 4.28
CA LYS A 535 -21.67 17.62 4.22
C LYS A 535 -23.14 17.70 3.77
N GLY A 536 -23.94 16.73 4.20
CA GLY A 536 -25.36 16.66 3.88
C GLY A 536 -25.69 15.99 2.54
N SER A 537 -24.71 15.71 1.68
CA SER A 537 -24.89 14.86 0.50
C SER A 537 -24.75 13.39 0.90
N ARG A 538 -25.66 12.56 0.41
CA ARG A 538 -25.71 11.13 0.70
C ARG A 538 -25.60 10.36 -0.60
N ILE A 539 -24.65 9.44 -0.66
CA ILE A 539 -24.50 8.48 -1.74
C ILE A 539 -24.78 7.07 -1.25
N LEU A 540 -25.24 6.19 -2.14
CA LEU A 540 -25.40 4.76 -1.92
C LEU A 540 -24.37 4.01 -2.72
N LEU A 541 -23.61 3.12 -2.08
CA LEU A 541 -22.71 2.16 -2.73
C LEU A 541 -23.30 0.76 -2.62
N LEU A 542 -23.37 0.07 -3.74
CA LEU A 542 -23.81 -1.31 -3.88
C LEU A 542 -22.65 -2.16 -4.40
N TYR A 543 -22.34 -3.27 -3.73
CA TYR A 543 -21.28 -4.21 -4.13
C TYR A 543 -21.91 -5.58 -4.36
N ASN A 544 -21.67 -6.18 -5.52
CA ASN A 544 -22.11 -7.54 -5.85
C ASN A 544 -20.94 -8.51 -5.84
N PHE A 545 -20.94 -9.44 -4.90
CA PHE A 545 -19.90 -10.48 -4.76
C PHE A 545 -20.27 -11.80 -5.43
N SER A 546 -21.38 -11.85 -6.16
CA SER A 546 -21.83 -13.06 -6.85
C SER A 546 -21.37 -13.12 -8.30
N GLN A 547 -21.45 -14.30 -8.89
CA GLN A 547 -21.20 -14.55 -10.32
C GLN A 547 -22.39 -14.20 -11.21
N GLU A 548 -23.47 -13.69 -10.62
CA GLU A 548 -24.72 -13.37 -11.31
C GLU A 548 -25.08 -11.90 -11.10
N ALA A 549 -25.77 -11.31 -12.07
CA ALA A 549 -26.34 -9.99 -11.92
C ALA A 549 -27.44 -10.00 -10.85
N LYS A 550 -27.53 -8.94 -10.06
CA LYS A 550 -28.55 -8.72 -9.03
C LYS A 550 -29.51 -7.60 -9.42
N GLN A 551 -30.79 -7.82 -9.14
CA GLN A 551 -31.84 -6.81 -9.26
C GLN A 551 -32.12 -6.26 -7.86
N ILE A 552 -31.88 -4.96 -7.65
CA ILE A 552 -31.95 -4.32 -6.34
C ILE A 552 -32.96 -3.17 -6.41
N ASP A 553 -34.07 -3.30 -5.65
CA ASP A 553 -35.07 -2.21 -5.52
C ASP A 553 -34.54 -1.11 -4.57
N VAL A 554 -34.22 0.06 -5.15
CA VAL A 554 -33.72 1.22 -4.40
C VAL A 554 -34.76 2.31 -4.18
N ARG A 555 -36.01 2.10 -4.61
CA ARG A 555 -37.13 3.04 -4.39
C ARG A 555 -37.34 3.42 -2.92
N PRO A 556 -37.28 2.44 -1.96
CA PRO A 556 -37.40 2.78 -0.55
C PRO A 556 -36.27 3.68 -0.02
N LEU A 557 -35.12 3.71 -0.70
CA LEU A 557 -33.93 4.46 -0.31
C LEU A 557 -33.94 5.89 -0.86
N LYS A 558 -34.94 6.24 -1.70
CA LYS A 558 -35.08 7.54 -2.36
C LYS A 558 -33.88 7.91 -3.23
N VAL A 559 -33.30 6.92 -3.88
CA VAL A 559 -32.19 7.05 -4.82
C VAL A 559 -32.77 7.18 -6.22
N SER A 560 -32.29 8.13 -7.00
CA SER A 560 -32.87 8.47 -8.31
C SER A 560 -31.86 8.58 -9.44
N LYS A 561 -30.55 8.56 -9.13
CA LYS A 561 -29.50 8.77 -10.13
C LYS A 561 -28.34 7.81 -9.92
N LEU A 562 -27.86 7.20 -11.01
CA LEU A 562 -26.59 6.51 -11.06
C LEU A 562 -25.49 7.56 -11.30
N LEU A 563 -24.55 7.67 -10.36
CA LEU A 563 -23.40 8.57 -10.46
C LEU A 563 -22.24 7.94 -11.25
N GLY A 564 -22.13 6.63 -11.17
CA GLY A 564 -21.13 5.84 -11.86
C GLY A 564 -21.09 4.39 -11.37
N SER A 565 -20.29 3.58 -12.03
CA SER A 565 -20.13 2.17 -11.67
C SER A 565 -18.73 1.66 -12.00
N LEU A 566 -18.35 0.58 -11.33
CA LEU A 566 -17.15 -0.20 -11.62
C LEU A 566 -17.64 -1.60 -12.00
N ASP A 567 -17.73 -1.83 -13.30
CA ASP A 567 -18.28 -3.06 -13.86
C ASP A 567 -17.16 -3.97 -14.40
N THR A 568 -17.44 -5.26 -14.46
CA THR A 568 -16.62 -6.23 -15.17
C THR A 568 -16.96 -6.27 -16.66
N GLU A 569 -16.16 -6.95 -17.46
CA GLU A 569 -16.27 -6.91 -18.92
C GLU A 569 -17.65 -7.31 -19.45
N GLY A 570 -18.12 -6.56 -20.44
CA GLY A 570 -19.35 -6.87 -21.21
C GLY A 570 -20.68 -6.57 -20.51
N ALA A 571 -20.64 -6.01 -19.27
CA ALA A 571 -21.84 -5.70 -18.52
C ALA A 571 -21.82 -4.25 -18.01
N ARG A 572 -23.00 -3.67 -17.81
CA ARG A 572 -23.15 -2.31 -17.23
C ARG A 572 -24.16 -2.31 -16.12
N THR A 573 -23.84 -1.56 -15.06
CA THR A 573 -24.83 -1.21 -14.03
C THR A 573 -25.85 -0.24 -14.61
N GLU A 574 -27.12 -0.54 -14.42
CA GLU A 574 -28.24 0.28 -14.89
C GLU A 574 -29.20 0.59 -13.74
N LEU A 575 -29.74 1.80 -13.75
CA LEU A 575 -30.86 2.20 -12.88
C LEU A 575 -32.07 2.49 -13.76
N LYS A 576 -33.11 1.65 -13.64
CA LYS A 576 -34.36 1.82 -14.37
C LYS A 576 -35.56 1.63 -13.43
N ASP A 577 -36.48 2.59 -13.45
CA ASP A 577 -37.72 2.57 -12.66
C ASP A 577 -37.51 2.31 -11.14
N GLY A 578 -36.36 2.78 -10.62
CA GLY A 578 -35.95 2.60 -9.21
C GLY A 578 -35.44 1.19 -8.89
N VAL A 579 -35.10 0.40 -9.89
CA VAL A 579 -34.42 -0.89 -9.75
C VAL A 579 -33.03 -0.80 -10.37
N VAL A 580 -32.03 -1.19 -9.62
CA VAL A 580 -30.64 -1.30 -10.08
C VAL A 580 -30.39 -2.71 -10.59
N THR A 581 -29.96 -2.83 -11.84
CA THR A 581 -29.34 -4.04 -12.36
C THR A 581 -27.84 -3.93 -12.09
N LEU A 582 -27.32 -4.72 -11.15
CA LEU A 582 -25.92 -4.72 -10.73
C LEU A 582 -25.23 -5.99 -11.24
N PRO A 583 -24.35 -5.90 -12.25
CA PRO A 583 -23.68 -7.06 -12.84
C PRO A 583 -22.87 -7.87 -11.82
N ALA A 584 -22.44 -9.07 -12.22
CA ALA A 584 -21.51 -9.88 -11.44
C ALA A 584 -20.24 -9.09 -11.10
N TYR A 585 -19.72 -9.24 -9.88
CA TYR A 585 -18.47 -8.62 -9.44
C TYR A 585 -18.36 -7.11 -9.72
N SER A 586 -19.44 -6.37 -9.55
CA SER A 586 -19.51 -4.93 -9.84
C SER A 586 -19.86 -4.07 -8.62
N ILE A 587 -19.61 -2.77 -8.77
CA ILE A 587 -19.91 -1.75 -7.75
C ILE A 587 -20.71 -0.63 -8.40
N GLY A 588 -21.89 -0.32 -7.84
CA GLY A 588 -22.73 0.81 -8.26
C GLY A 588 -22.64 1.95 -7.26
N ILE A 589 -22.59 3.21 -7.74
CA ILE A 589 -22.56 4.43 -6.93
C ILE A 589 -23.72 5.31 -7.34
N LEU A 590 -24.63 5.61 -6.41
CA LEU A 590 -25.91 6.26 -6.67
C LEU A 590 -26.18 7.42 -5.71
N GLU A 591 -27.08 8.33 -6.10
CA GLU A 591 -27.60 9.41 -5.22
C GLU A 591 -29.13 9.58 -5.34
#